data_da3af508a2eae9bc0ea00f0509ce30b4
#
_entry.id   da3af508a2eae9bc0ea00f0509ce30b4
#
_cell.length_a   1.000
_cell.length_b   1.000
_cell.length_c   1.000
_cell.angle_alpha   90.00
_cell.angle_beta   90.00
_cell.angle_gamma   90.00
#
_symmetry.space_group_name_H-M   'P 1'
#
loop_
_entity.id
_entity.type
_entity.pdbx_description
1 polymer ?
#
loop_
_entity_poly.entity_id
_entity_poly.type
_entity_poly.pdbx_seq_one_letter_code
_entity_poly.pdbx_strand_id
1 'polypeptide(L)'
;MTSAVLFTLEQFSKLSNIEESPAWELLNGKILQKSMPTLHHSRLQKRLVAEVDATNSAYEAFPELRCVLSSNSVVPDITILHRSRVPAENGPVQGAPNWLIEILSPDQSTTKLITKIQACLNEGTQLGWLIDSNEAIIMVFLPDQPLQLLSAKSLLPVLNEVPLQLTPDQIFEWLAI
;
A
#
# COMPACT_ATOMS: atom_id res chain seq x y z
N MET A 1 -2.26 -18.22 -29.45
CA MET A 1 -2.27 -17.28 -28.31
C MET A 1 -3.03 -17.94 -27.17
N THR A 2 -2.34 -18.35 -26.13
CA THR A 2 -3.00 -18.91 -24.93
C THR A 2 -3.69 -17.75 -24.19
N SER A 3 -5.02 -17.75 -24.19
CA SER A 3 -5.80 -16.82 -23.37
C SER A 3 -5.44 -17.06 -21.90
N ALA A 4 -4.90 -16.06 -21.22
CA ALA A 4 -4.63 -16.17 -19.81
C ALA A 4 -5.97 -16.36 -19.07
N VAL A 5 -6.06 -17.38 -18.24
CA VAL A 5 -7.25 -17.60 -17.39
C VAL A 5 -7.29 -16.46 -16.39
N LEU A 6 -8.34 -15.65 -16.43
CA LEU A 6 -8.59 -14.59 -15.45
C LEU A 6 -9.49 -15.12 -14.32
N PHE A 7 -9.16 -14.77 -13.11
CA PHE A 7 -9.90 -15.13 -11.92
C PHE A 7 -10.88 -14.02 -11.52
N THR A 8 -12.06 -14.42 -11.07
CA THR A 8 -12.98 -13.52 -10.38
C THR A 8 -12.62 -13.40 -8.91
N LEU A 9 -13.10 -12.36 -8.24
CA LEU A 9 -12.93 -12.19 -6.79
C LEU A 9 -13.53 -13.39 -6.02
N GLU A 10 -14.70 -13.91 -6.46
CA GLU A 10 -15.32 -15.06 -5.84
C GLU A 10 -14.45 -16.32 -5.96
N GLN A 11 -13.86 -16.56 -7.13
CA GLN A 11 -12.96 -17.70 -7.31
C GLN A 11 -11.69 -17.55 -6.45
N PHE A 12 -11.12 -16.35 -6.41
CA PHE A 12 -9.95 -16.06 -5.60
C PHE A 12 -10.22 -16.28 -4.10
N SER A 13 -11.35 -15.78 -3.59
CA SER A 13 -11.70 -15.89 -2.16
C SER A 13 -11.90 -17.32 -1.66
N LYS A 14 -12.14 -18.28 -2.57
CA LYS A 14 -12.27 -19.71 -2.26
C LYS A 14 -10.94 -20.46 -2.20
N LEU A 15 -9.83 -19.83 -2.58
CA LEU A 15 -8.52 -20.46 -2.47
C LEU A 15 -8.08 -20.53 -1.00
N SER A 16 -7.57 -21.69 -0.58
CA SER A 16 -7.21 -21.94 0.82
C SER A 16 -5.93 -21.26 1.30
N ASN A 17 -5.09 -20.78 0.37
CA ASN A 17 -3.74 -20.33 0.65
C ASN A 17 -3.53 -18.82 0.47
N ILE A 18 -4.60 -18.03 0.31
CA ILE A 18 -4.47 -16.58 0.02
C ILE A 18 -3.84 -15.80 1.18
N GLU A 19 -3.96 -16.29 2.40
CA GLU A 19 -3.40 -15.69 3.63
C GLU A 19 -2.04 -16.30 4.04
N GLU A 20 -1.42 -17.10 3.19
CA GLU A 20 -0.03 -17.52 3.40
C GLU A 20 0.91 -16.32 3.40
N SER A 21 2.06 -16.46 4.06
CA SER A 21 3.09 -15.43 4.05
C SER A 21 4.21 -15.83 3.06
N PRO A 22 4.49 -15.02 2.04
CA PRO A 22 3.83 -13.76 1.65
C PRO A 22 2.42 -13.97 1.11
N ALA A 23 1.53 -13.01 1.38
CA ALA A 23 0.13 -13.09 0.98
C ALA A 23 -0.04 -13.11 -0.56
N TRP A 24 -1.13 -13.75 -1.01
CA TRP A 24 -1.55 -13.72 -2.40
C TRP A 24 -2.54 -12.58 -2.63
N GLU A 25 -2.49 -11.99 -3.80
CA GLU A 25 -3.34 -10.88 -4.23
C GLU A 25 -4.05 -11.24 -5.54
N LEU A 26 -5.23 -10.64 -5.74
CA LEU A 26 -5.92 -10.64 -7.03
C LEU A 26 -5.90 -9.22 -7.59
N LEU A 27 -5.29 -9.04 -8.75
CA LEU A 27 -5.22 -7.75 -9.43
C LEU A 27 -5.53 -7.92 -10.93
N ASN A 28 -6.61 -7.29 -11.38
CA ASN A 28 -7.10 -7.37 -12.75
C ASN A 28 -7.22 -8.83 -13.26
N GLY A 29 -7.82 -9.69 -12.44
CA GLY A 29 -8.02 -11.11 -12.73
C GLY A 29 -6.78 -11.99 -12.64
N LYS A 30 -5.62 -11.42 -12.29
CA LYS A 30 -4.36 -12.18 -12.13
C LYS A 30 -4.08 -12.41 -10.65
N ILE A 31 -3.72 -13.65 -10.32
CA ILE A 31 -3.28 -14.02 -8.97
C ILE A 31 -1.77 -13.80 -8.89
N LEU A 32 -1.34 -13.03 -7.92
CA LEU A 32 0.06 -12.64 -7.70
C LEU A 32 0.42 -12.87 -6.23
N GLN A 33 1.58 -13.44 -5.98
CA GLN A 33 2.12 -13.50 -4.61
C GLN A 33 2.99 -12.29 -4.33
N LYS A 34 2.87 -11.72 -3.16
CA LYS A 34 3.77 -10.64 -2.70
C LYS A 34 5.20 -11.17 -2.58
N SER A 35 6.18 -10.28 -2.67
CA SER A 35 7.57 -10.60 -2.39
C SER A 35 7.83 -10.74 -0.90
N MET A 36 8.80 -11.56 -0.50
CA MET A 36 9.30 -11.56 0.88
C MET A 36 9.92 -10.20 1.21
N PRO A 37 9.64 -9.63 2.38
CA PRO A 37 10.20 -8.34 2.76
C PRO A 37 11.70 -8.43 3.01
N THR A 38 12.45 -7.43 2.55
CA THR A 38 13.85 -7.24 2.91
C THR A 38 13.99 -6.51 4.25
N LEU A 39 15.21 -6.42 4.79
CA LEU A 39 15.48 -5.63 5.99
C LEU A 39 15.04 -4.17 5.84
N HIS A 40 15.38 -3.55 4.71
CA HIS A 40 15.00 -2.17 4.44
C HIS A 40 13.48 -2.00 4.34
N HIS A 41 12.80 -2.89 3.64
CA HIS A 41 11.34 -2.92 3.56
C HIS A 41 10.72 -2.99 4.96
N SER A 42 11.12 -3.97 5.78
CA SER A 42 10.58 -4.15 7.12
C SER A 42 10.86 -2.96 8.04
N ARG A 43 12.02 -2.31 7.89
CA ARG A 43 12.39 -1.13 8.67
C ARG A 43 11.53 0.07 8.29
N LEU A 44 11.33 0.33 7.00
CA LEU A 44 10.45 1.40 6.51
C LEU A 44 9.00 1.17 6.94
N GLN A 45 8.48 -0.03 6.75
CA GLN A 45 7.13 -0.40 7.14
C GLN A 45 6.89 -0.16 8.63
N LYS A 46 7.78 -0.68 9.49
CA LYS A 46 7.70 -0.49 10.95
C LYS A 46 7.72 0.98 11.34
N ARG A 47 8.62 1.79 10.75
CA ARG A 47 8.75 3.21 11.09
C ARG A 47 7.56 4.02 10.62
N LEU A 48 7.10 3.81 9.40
CA LEU A 48 5.95 4.52 8.84
C LEU A 48 4.67 4.26 9.63
N VAL A 49 4.42 3.00 10.01
CA VAL A 49 3.28 2.66 10.88
C VAL A 49 3.37 3.43 12.20
N ALA A 50 4.54 3.43 12.84
CA ALA A 50 4.74 4.14 14.10
C ALA A 50 4.54 5.67 13.96
N GLU A 51 5.05 6.28 12.89
CA GLU A 51 4.89 7.72 12.63
C GLU A 51 3.42 8.12 12.43
N VAL A 52 2.66 7.34 11.67
CA VAL A 52 1.23 7.59 11.46
C VAL A 52 0.47 7.45 12.78
N ASP A 53 0.68 6.37 13.52
CA ASP A 53 -0.04 6.10 14.77
C ASP A 53 0.33 7.11 15.88
N ALA A 54 1.57 7.59 15.91
CA ALA A 54 2.02 8.61 16.86
C ALA A 54 1.32 9.97 16.68
N THR A 55 0.70 10.22 15.54
CA THR A 55 -0.08 11.46 15.32
C THR A 55 -1.35 11.54 16.16
N ASN A 56 -1.82 10.41 16.69
CA ASN A 56 -3.09 10.31 17.43
C ASN A 56 -4.29 10.89 16.66
N SER A 57 -4.23 10.85 15.33
CA SER A 57 -5.31 11.31 14.44
C SER A 57 -6.50 10.34 14.44
N ALA A 58 -7.52 10.64 13.66
CA ALA A 58 -8.65 9.73 13.42
C ALA A 58 -8.29 8.52 12.55
N TYR A 59 -7.03 8.41 12.11
CA TYR A 59 -6.53 7.34 11.26
C TYR A 59 -5.63 6.39 12.03
N GLU A 60 -5.57 5.16 11.56
CA GLU A 60 -4.74 4.08 12.10
C GLU A 60 -4.06 3.33 10.97
N ALA A 61 -2.79 2.96 11.16
CA ALA A 61 -1.98 2.28 10.16
C ALA A 61 -1.83 0.79 10.47
N PHE A 62 -2.02 -0.04 9.47
CA PHE A 62 -1.93 -1.50 9.58
C PHE A 62 -0.93 -2.04 8.55
N PRO A 63 0.09 -2.78 8.96
CA PRO A 63 0.93 -3.51 8.03
C PRO A 63 0.18 -4.72 7.48
N GLU A 64 0.36 -5.01 6.19
CA GLU A 64 -0.13 -6.25 5.53
C GLU A 64 -1.63 -6.54 5.74
N LEU A 65 -2.47 -5.52 5.80
CA LEU A 65 -3.91 -5.70 5.97
C LEU A 65 -4.62 -5.79 4.62
N ARG A 66 -5.33 -6.90 4.40
CA ARG A 66 -6.08 -7.14 3.16
C ARG A 66 -7.24 -6.17 2.97
N CYS A 67 -7.34 -5.62 1.78
CA CYS A 67 -8.46 -4.80 1.31
C CYS A 67 -9.16 -5.53 0.15
N VAL A 68 -10.46 -5.76 0.31
CA VAL A 68 -11.30 -6.42 -0.70
C VAL A 68 -12.04 -5.35 -1.48
N LEU A 69 -11.62 -5.13 -2.72
CA LEU A 69 -12.20 -4.17 -3.66
C LEU A 69 -13.38 -4.81 -4.42
N SER A 70 -14.00 -4.08 -5.33
CA SER A 70 -15.14 -4.60 -6.12
C SER A 70 -14.78 -5.83 -6.97
N SER A 71 -13.57 -5.87 -7.54
CA SER A 71 -13.08 -6.95 -8.40
C SER A 71 -11.64 -7.40 -8.11
N ASN A 72 -10.99 -6.76 -7.13
CA ASN A 72 -9.61 -7.04 -6.73
C ASN A 72 -9.54 -7.37 -5.24
N SER A 73 -8.47 -8.03 -4.83
CA SER A 73 -8.17 -8.27 -3.41
C SER A 73 -6.67 -8.03 -3.22
N VAL A 74 -6.34 -6.97 -2.54
CA VAL A 74 -4.97 -6.49 -2.40
C VAL A 74 -4.53 -6.45 -0.94
N VAL A 75 -3.23 -6.57 -0.71
CA VAL A 75 -2.61 -6.48 0.61
C VAL A 75 -1.51 -5.42 0.53
N PRO A 76 -1.82 -4.14 0.72
CA PRO A 76 -0.81 -3.10 0.74
C PRO A 76 0.25 -3.34 1.82
N ASP A 77 1.48 -2.87 1.59
CA ASP A 77 2.50 -2.95 2.62
C ASP A 77 2.07 -2.18 3.87
N ILE A 78 1.40 -1.04 3.69
CA ILE A 78 0.72 -0.33 4.77
C ILE A 78 -0.65 0.13 4.30
N THR A 79 -1.68 -0.27 5.02
CA THR A 79 -3.06 0.17 4.87
C THR A 79 -3.37 1.19 5.95
N ILE A 80 -3.80 2.39 5.59
CA ILE A 80 -4.18 3.44 6.54
C ILE A 80 -5.67 3.71 6.39
N LEU A 81 -6.40 3.57 7.49
CA LEU A 81 -7.85 3.68 7.56
C LEU A 81 -8.28 4.74 8.56
N HIS A 82 -9.34 5.45 8.22
CA HIS A 82 -10.10 6.16 9.24
C HIS A 82 -10.67 5.14 10.25
N ARG A 83 -10.57 5.41 11.54
CA ARG A 83 -10.93 4.45 12.62
C ARG A 83 -12.35 3.92 12.52
N SER A 84 -13.29 4.72 11.97
CA SER A 84 -14.68 4.28 11.74
C SER A 84 -14.81 3.19 10.68
N ARG A 85 -13.77 2.95 9.86
CA ARG A 85 -13.74 1.93 8.82
C ARG A 85 -12.94 0.68 9.21
N VAL A 86 -12.31 0.70 10.38
CA VAL A 86 -11.61 -0.47 10.89
C VAL A 86 -12.64 -1.55 11.20
N PRO A 87 -12.51 -2.78 10.65
CA PRO A 87 -13.47 -3.86 10.90
C PRO A 87 -13.61 -4.14 12.40
N ALA A 88 -14.84 -4.31 12.86
CA ALA A 88 -15.10 -4.70 14.26
C ALA A 88 -14.71 -6.16 14.56
N GLU A 89 -14.73 -7.00 13.52
CA GLU A 89 -14.34 -8.40 13.61
C GLU A 89 -12.98 -8.62 12.94
N ASN A 90 -12.27 -9.64 13.36
CA ASN A 90 -10.99 -10.01 12.76
C ASN A 90 -11.20 -10.49 11.32
N GLY A 91 -10.88 -9.64 10.37
CA GLY A 91 -11.07 -9.93 8.95
C GLY A 91 -10.55 -8.81 8.03
N PRO A 92 -10.70 -8.99 6.72
CA PRO A 92 -10.26 -8.01 5.74
C PRO A 92 -11.13 -6.74 5.75
N VAL A 93 -10.54 -5.65 5.31
CA VAL A 93 -11.26 -4.40 5.05
C VAL A 93 -12.13 -4.57 3.80
N GLN A 94 -13.37 -4.14 3.89
CA GLN A 94 -14.25 -4.04 2.71
C GLN A 94 -14.06 -2.67 2.05
N GLY A 95 -13.66 -2.69 0.78
CA GLY A 95 -13.33 -1.49 0.00
C GLY A 95 -11.86 -1.07 0.10
N ALA A 96 -11.54 0.00 -0.62
CA ALA A 96 -10.18 0.53 -0.71
C ALA A 96 -9.73 1.24 0.59
N PRO A 97 -8.44 1.24 0.93
CA PRO A 97 -7.92 2.01 2.06
C PRO A 97 -8.08 3.51 1.82
N ASN A 98 -8.11 4.32 2.89
CA ASN A 98 -8.08 5.78 2.75
C ASN A 98 -6.72 6.23 2.18
N TRP A 99 -5.66 5.62 2.64
CA TRP A 99 -4.29 5.85 2.15
C TRP A 99 -3.54 4.52 2.16
N LEU A 100 -2.80 4.22 1.10
CA LEU A 100 -1.90 3.07 1.05
C LEU A 100 -0.47 3.51 0.79
N ILE A 101 0.45 2.73 1.32
CA ILE A 101 1.89 2.88 1.06
C ILE A 101 2.41 1.53 0.57
N GLU A 102 3.10 1.56 -0.57
CA GLU A 102 3.87 0.44 -1.10
C GLU A 102 5.36 0.76 -1.01
N ILE A 103 6.17 -0.23 -0.67
CA ILE A 103 7.62 -0.11 -0.54
C ILE A 103 8.25 -1.02 -1.60
N LEU A 104 8.86 -0.42 -2.61
CA LEU A 104 9.46 -1.15 -3.71
C LEU A 104 10.68 -1.95 -3.21
N SER A 105 10.63 -3.26 -3.40
CA SER A 105 11.78 -4.15 -3.19
C SER A 105 12.57 -4.34 -4.49
N PRO A 106 13.89 -4.67 -4.44
CA PRO A 106 14.75 -4.70 -5.62
C PRO A 106 14.23 -5.55 -6.79
N ASP A 107 13.56 -6.65 -6.51
CA ASP A 107 13.09 -7.61 -7.52
C ASP A 107 11.61 -7.42 -7.89
N GLN A 108 10.99 -6.34 -7.43
CA GLN A 108 9.58 -6.05 -7.73
C GLN A 108 9.42 -5.21 -8.99
N SER A 109 8.29 -5.40 -9.66
CA SER A 109 7.88 -4.57 -10.79
C SER A 109 7.20 -3.30 -10.31
N THR A 110 7.80 -2.14 -10.57
CA THR A 110 7.23 -0.82 -10.30
C THR A 110 5.85 -0.66 -10.95
N THR A 111 5.69 -1.14 -12.19
CA THR A 111 4.41 -1.04 -12.91
C THR A 111 3.28 -1.85 -12.25
N LYS A 112 3.57 -2.99 -11.64
CA LYS A 112 2.57 -3.77 -10.89
C LYS A 112 2.11 -3.02 -9.64
N LEU A 113 3.02 -2.40 -8.90
CA LEU A 113 2.68 -1.60 -7.73
C LEU A 113 1.89 -0.35 -8.10
N ILE A 114 2.25 0.33 -9.18
CA ILE A 114 1.47 1.46 -9.72
C ILE A 114 0.06 1.00 -10.10
N THR A 115 -0.08 -0.14 -10.79
CA THR A 115 -1.40 -0.70 -11.16
C THR A 115 -2.25 -0.99 -9.92
N LYS A 116 -1.65 -1.52 -8.86
CA LYS A 116 -2.32 -1.77 -7.57
C LYS A 116 -2.80 -0.48 -6.91
N ILE A 117 -1.94 0.55 -6.86
CA ILE A 117 -2.30 1.86 -6.32
C ILE A 117 -3.46 2.47 -7.13
N GLN A 118 -3.39 2.42 -8.46
CA GLN A 118 -4.45 2.92 -9.34
C GLN A 118 -5.78 2.19 -9.12
N ALA A 119 -5.76 0.87 -8.94
CA ALA A 119 -6.96 0.11 -8.63
C ALA A 119 -7.61 0.59 -7.32
N CYS A 120 -6.82 0.89 -6.31
CA CYS A 120 -7.31 1.46 -5.05
C CYS A 120 -7.85 2.89 -5.23
N LEU A 121 -7.15 3.75 -5.96
CA LEU A 121 -7.61 5.13 -6.27
C LEU A 121 -8.96 5.13 -6.99
N ASN A 122 -9.16 4.24 -7.95
CA ASN A 122 -10.41 4.09 -8.68
C ASN A 122 -11.60 3.71 -7.79
N GLU A 123 -11.35 3.20 -6.59
CA GLU A 123 -12.37 2.79 -5.62
C GLU A 123 -12.39 3.63 -4.34
N GLY A 124 -11.81 4.84 -4.39
CA GLY A 124 -11.96 5.85 -3.35
C GLY A 124 -10.78 6.06 -2.41
N THR A 125 -9.63 5.46 -2.68
CA THR A 125 -8.38 5.83 -1.99
C THR A 125 -8.07 7.30 -2.24
N GLN A 126 -7.71 8.02 -1.20
CA GLN A 126 -7.44 9.46 -1.25
C GLN A 126 -5.96 9.78 -1.45
N LEU A 127 -5.08 8.86 -1.13
CA LEU A 127 -3.63 9.05 -1.22
C LEU A 127 -2.93 7.70 -1.39
N GLY A 128 -1.94 7.65 -2.26
CA GLY A 128 -1.01 6.52 -2.40
C GLY A 128 0.44 7.00 -2.40
N TRP A 129 1.31 6.29 -1.70
CA TRP A 129 2.75 6.45 -1.81
C TRP A 129 3.38 5.16 -2.35
N LEU A 130 4.34 5.31 -3.25
CA LEU A 130 5.26 4.25 -3.65
C LEU A 130 6.68 4.70 -3.34
N ILE A 131 7.33 4.02 -2.41
CA ILE A 131 8.66 4.38 -1.91
C ILE A 131 9.71 3.58 -2.68
N ASP A 132 10.58 4.28 -3.39
CA ASP A 132 11.75 3.70 -4.07
C ASP A 132 13.02 4.14 -3.37
N SER A 133 13.59 3.25 -2.56
CA SER A 133 14.83 3.53 -1.82
C SER A 133 16.08 3.50 -2.69
N ASN A 134 16.04 2.86 -3.87
CA ASN A 134 17.18 2.82 -4.78
C ASN A 134 17.38 4.18 -5.49
N GLU A 135 16.27 4.77 -5.94
CA GLU A 135 16.27 6.07 -6.59
C GLU A 135 16.15 7.24 -5.59
N ALA A 136 15.95 6.94 -4.30
CA ALA A 136 15.70 7.92 -3.24
C ALA A 136 14.54 8.88 -3.56
N ILE A 137 13.46 8.34 -4.11
CA ILE A 137 12.25 9.07 -4.48
C ILE A 137 11.01 8.43 -3.86
N ILE A 138 9.98 9.24 -3.70
CA ILE A 138 8.64 8.80 -3.33
C ILE A 138 7.67 9.29 -4.40
N MET A 139 7.00 8.34 -5.02
CA MET A 139 5.94 8.60 -5.99
C MET A 139 4.63 8.80 -5.23
N VAL A 140 4.01 9.95 -5.42
CA VAL A 140 2.76 10.31 -4.74
C VAL A 140 1.62 10.35 -5.74
N PHE A 141 0.57 9.60 -5.41
CA PHE A 141 -0.63 9.44 -6.21
C PHE A 141 -1.82 10.08 -5.48
N LEU A 142 -2.46 11.01 -6.14
CA LEU A 142 -3.69 11.66 -5.69
C LEU A 142 -4.78 11.47 -6.74
N PRO A 143 -6.06 11.34 -6.35
CA PRO A 143 -7.15 11.23 -7.32
C PRO A 143 -7.17 12.42 -8.28
N ASP A 144 -7.34 12.13 -9.56
CA ASP A 144 -7.48 13.12 -10.63
C ASP A 144 -6.32 14.13 -10.74
N GLN A 145 -5.14 13.77 -10.23
CA GLN A 145 -3.93 14.59 -10.29
C GLN A 145 -2.79 13.86 -10.97
N PRO A 146 -1.87 14.60 -11.61
CA PRO A 146 -0.64 14.02 -12.13
C PRO A 146 0.20 13.36 -11.03
N LEU A 147 0.89 12.29 -11.37
CA LEU A 147 1.90 11.67 -10.51
C LEU A 147 2.96 12.70 -10.11
N GLN A 148 3.26 12.75 -8.82
CA GLN A 148 4.33 13.57 -8.28
C GLN A 148 5.53 12.68 -7.92
N LEU A 149 6.72 13.08 -8.34
CA LEU A 149 7.99 12.45 -7.94
C LEU A 149 8.69 13.38 -6.94
N LEU A 150 8.70 12.98 -5.67
CA LEU A 150 9.24 13.80 -4.60
C LEU A 150 10.55 13.21 -4.06
N SER A 151 11.51 14.10 -3.80
CA SER A 151 12.84 13.73 -3.30
C SER A 151 13.37 14.78 -2.32
N ALA A 152 14.46 14.47 -1.67
CA ALA A 152 15.18 15.35 -0.76
C ALA A 152 14.26 15.94 0.35
N LYS A 153 14.22 17.25 0.48
CA LYS A 153 13.49 17.97 1.53
C LYS A 153 12.06 18.37 1.16
N SER A 154 11.54 17.85 0.05
CA SER A 154 10.15 18.08 -0.33
C SER A 154 9.21 17.55 0.73
N LEU A 155 8.25 18.35 1.18
CA LEU A 155 7.21 17.83 2.08
C LEU A 155 6.30 16.86 1.34
N LEU A 156 6.08 15.70 1.95
CA LEU A 156 5.20 14.68 1.41
C LEU A 156 3.73 15.01 1.70
N PRO A 157 2.85 14.93 0.70
CA PRO A 157 1.41 15.03 0.94
C PRO A 157 0.93 13.93 1.89
N VAL A 158 0.11 14.30 2.85
CA VAL A 158 -0.58 13.42 3.80
C VAL A 158 -2.09 13.72 3.76
N LEU A 159 -2.91 12.87 4.38
CA LEU A 159 -4.33 13.16 4.54
C LEU A 159 -4.52 14.40 5.43
N ASN A 160 -5.51 15.24 5.09
CA ASN A 160 -5.71 16.55 5.73
C ASN A 160 -5.82 16.50 7.26
N GLU A 161 -6.36 15.41 7.81
CA GLU A 161 -6.57 15.26 9.25
C GLU A 161 -5.41 14.52 9.96
N VAL A 162 -4.33 14.22 9.24
CA VAL A 162 -3.14 13.56 9.78
C VAL A 162 -2.04 14.60 9.97
N PRO A 163 -1.72 15.03 11.19
CA PRO A 163 -0.70 16.04 11.46
C PRO A 163 0.71 15.45 11.38
N LEU A 164 1.07 14.89 10.24
CA LEU A 164 2.36 14.29 9.95
C LEU A 164 3.13 15.15 8.96
N GLN A 165 4.39 15.42 9.25
CA GLN A 165 5.31 16.12 8.35
C GLN A 165 6.54 15.25 8.13
N LEU A 166 6.68 14.71 6.94
CA LEU A 166 7.82 13.90 6.53
C LEU A 166 8.35 14.37 5.18
N THR A 167 9.65 14.18 5.00
CA THR A 167 10.34 14.36 3.72
C THR A 167 10.95 13.03 3.28
N PRO A 168 11.24 12.83 1.99
CA PRO A 168 11.98 11.66 1.53
C PRO A 168 13.32 11.47 2.27
N ASP A 169 14.10 12.53 2.48
CA ASP A 169 15.37 12.45 3.22
C ASP A 169 15.17 11.86 4.61
N GLN A 170 14.18 12.32 5.38
CA GLN A 170 13.90 11.79 6.71
C GLN A 170 13.54 10.30 6.68
N ILE A 171 12.74 9.86 5.69
CA ILE A 171 12.36 8.46 5.54
C ILE A 171 13.58 7.61 5.19
N PHE A 172 14.41 8.06 4.25
CA PHE A 172 15.60 7.30 3.83
C PHE A 172 16.73 7.32 4.87
N GLU A 173 16.81 8.34 5.72
CA GLU A 173 17.72 8.37 6.88
C GLU A 173 17.47 7.20 7.85
N TRP A 174 16.25 6.68 7.94
CA TRP A 174 15.97 5.50 8.74
C TRP A 174 16.66 4.23 8.24
N LEU A 175 17.14 4.21 7.01
CA LEU A 175 17.87 3.09 6.43
C LEU A 175 19.39 3.16 6.73
N ALA A 176 19.88 4.30 7.16
CA ALA A 176 21.28 4.43 7.61
C ALA A 176 21.50 3.59 8.87
N ILE A 177 22.69 2.96 8.95
CA ILE A 177 23.13 2.11 10.07
C ILE A 177 24.10 2.90 10.93
#